data_e3d3d99499fbeeaa5e65fd886667d5be
#
_entry.id   e3d3d99499fbeeaa5e65fd886667d5be
#
_cell.length_a   1.000
_cell.length_b   1.000
_cell.length_c   1.000
_cell.angle_alpha   90.00
_cell.angle_beta   90.00
_cell.angle_gamma   90.00
#
_symmetry.space_group_name_H-M   'P 1'
#
loop_
_entity.id
_entity.type
_entity.pdbx_description
1 polymer ?
#
loop_
_entity_poly.entity_id
_entity_poly.type
_entity_poly.pdbx_seq_one_letter_code
_entity_poly.pdbx_strand_id
1 'polypeptide(L)'
;MRWHRQNHGFPWKIPAAGKLKGQIMTLKTHQFPYGSDNYGLLLHSDETGLTACVDAGDADATRAALAETGWGLTHIFITHHHADHTEGLADLKTAYNATVLGPKIDSAVSNLYDMQLGDGDHFEFAGRRFDVLTTPGHTLDMINFYSADDQLICTGDTLFVLGCGRIFEGDAAMMWASLEKLMALPDDTI
;
A
#
# COMPACT_ATOMS: atom_id res chain seq x y z
N MET A 1 -14.27 24.35 22.42
CA MET A 1 -12.82 24.42 22.69
C MET A 1 -12.10 24.45 21.36
N ARG A 2 -11.38 25.53 21.03
CA ARG A 2 -10.58 25.61 19.78
C ARG A 2 -9.23 24.95 20.06
N TRP A 3 -8.91 23.86 19.37
CA TRP A 3 -7.57 23.29 19.35
C TRP A 3 -6.65 24.18 18.53
N HIS A 4 -5.66 24.80 19.19
CA HIS A 4 -4.57 25.46 18.48
C HIS A 4 -3.59 24.38 17.98
N ARG A 5 -3.54 24.22 16.65
CA ARG A 5 -2.47 23.42 15.99
C ARG A 5 -1.13 24.10 16.29
N GLN A 6 -0.32 23.51 17.16
CA GLN A 6 1.10 23.84 17.20
C GLN A 6 1.78 23.00 16.12
N ASN A 7 2.23 23.68 15.05
CA ASN A 7 3.07 23.09 14.01
C ASN A 7 4.41 22.67 14.61
N HIS A 8 4.51 21.45 15.09
CA HIS A 8 5.79 20.80 15.31
C HIS A 8 6.26 20.34 13.94
N GLY A 9 7.19 21.11 13.34
CA GLY A 9 7.71 20.83 12.00
C GLY A 9 8.36 19.45 11.92
N PHE A 10 7.69 18.51 11.27
CA PHE A 10 8.30 17.26 10.87
C PHE A 10 9.36 17.51 9.79
N PRO A 11 10.52 16.84 9.87
CA PRO A 11 11.69 17.17 9.04
C PRO A 11 11.58 16.72 7.57
N TRP A 12 10.48 16.11 7.15
CA TRP A 12 10.33 15.67 5.77
C TRP A 12 9.22 16.45 5.07
N LYS A 13 9.60 17.09 3.96
CA LYS A 13 8.65 17.74 3.06
C LYS A 13 8.40 16.78 1.91
N ILE A 14 7.15 16.37 1.73
CA ILE A 14 6.73 15.75 0.47
C ILE A 14 6.93 16.80 -0.61
N PRO A 15 7.72 16.53 -1.67
CA PRO A 15 7.84 17.48 -2.77
C PRO A 15 6.47 17.67 -3.39
N ALA A 16 6.02 18.91 -3.53
CA ALA A 16 4.79 19.20 -4.28
C ALA A 16 4.94 18.62 -5.69
N ALA A 17 3.99 17.76 -6.09
CA ALA A 17 3.95 17.17 -7.41
C ALA A 17 4.04 18.28 -8.47
N GLY A 18 5.08 18.23 -9.30
CA GLY A 18 5.22 19.13 -10.43
C GLY A 18 4.12 18.80 -11.45
N LYS A 19 3.11 19.67 -11.58
CA LYS A 19 2.07 19.55 -12.59
C LYS A 19 2.70 19.60 -13.98
N LEU A 20 2.96 18.43 -14.57
CA LEU A 20 3.11 18.31 -16.00
C LEU A 20 1.72 18.56 -16.60
N LYS A 21 1.61 19.56 -17.47
CA LYS A 21 0.41 19.80 -18.28
C LYS A 21 0.27 18.67 -19.31
N GLY A 22 -0.44 17.64 -18.94
CA GLY A 22 -0.81 16.50 -19.77
C GLY A 22 -1.87 15.72 -18.99
N GLN A 23 -2.87 15.25 -19.66
CA GLN A 23 -4.03 14.51 -19.18
C GLN A 23 -3.76 13.77 -17.87
N ILE A 24 -4.49 14.11 -16.80
CA ILE A 24 -4.39 13.42 -15.50
C ILE A 24 -4.83 11.99 -15.74
N MET A 25 -3.87 11.09 -15.79
CA MET A 25 -4.13 9.66 -15.88
C MET A 25 -4.38 9.18 -14.46
N THR A 26 -5.57 8.75 -14.17
CA THR A 26 -5.94 8.20 -12.88
C THR A 26 -5.78 6.68 -12.91
N LEU A 27 -5.18 6.11 -11.86
CA LEU A 27 -5.24 4.68 -11.66
C LEU A 27 -6.69 4.26 -11.41
N LYS A 28 -7.13 3.23 -12.09
CA LYS A 28 -8.40 2.57 -11.78
C LYS A 28 -8.18 1.67 -10.57
N THR A 29 -9.15 1.66 -9.68
CA THR A 29 -9.14 0.80 -8.49
C THR A 29 -10.27 -0.23 -8.59
N HIS A 30 -10.02 -1.46 -8.15
CA HIS A 30 -11.04 -2.48 -7.98
C HIS A 30 -10.81 -3.18 -6.65
N GLN A 31 -11.73 -2.98 -5.72
CA GLN A 31 -11.70 -3.60 -4.40
C GLN A 31 -12.55 -4.87 -4.41
N PHE A 32 -12.04 -5.95 -3.81
CA PHE A 32 -12.73 -7.23 -3.73
C PHE A 32 -12.57 -7.84 -2.33
N PRO A 33 -13.59 -8.52 -1.80
CA PRO A 33 -13.50 -9.17 -0.50
C PRO A 33 -12.77 -10.52 -0.60
N TYR A 34 -12.08 -10.92 0.48
CA TYR A 34 -11.57 -12.27 0.66
C TYR A 34 -11.50 -12.63 2.15
N GLY A 35 -11.38 -13.93 2.45
CA GLY A 35 -11.44 -14.41 3.83
C GLY A 35 -12.78 -14.07 4.49
N SER A 36 -12.75 -13.70 5.77
CA SER A 36 -13.95 -13.31 6.54
C SER A 36 -14.18 -11.81 6.58
N ASP A 37 -13.11 -10.99 6.53
CA ASP A 37 -13.14 -9.56 6.82
C ASP A 37 -12.04 -8.76 6.09
N ASN A 38 -11.28 -9.38 5.19
CA ASN A 38 -10.24 -8.71 4.40
C ASN A 38 -10.75 -8.20 3.06
N TYR A 39 -10.08 -7.18 2.55
CA TYR A 39 -10.29 -6.62 1.21
C TYR A 39 -8.97 -6.54 0.45
N GLY A 40 -8.95 -7.11 -0.76
CA GLY A 40 -7.87 -6.90 -1.72
C GLY A 40 -8.16 -5.69 -2.59
N LEU A 41 -7.11 -5.09 -3.13
CA LEU A 41 -7.19 -3.93 -4.00
C LEU A 41 -6.34 -4.14 -5.25
N LEU A 42 -6.95 -4.03 -6.43
CA LEU A 42 -6.23 -3.92 -7.69
C LEU A 42 -6.10 -2.45 -8.08
N LEU A 43 -4.89 -2.08 -8.52
CA LEU A 43 -4.57 -0.79 -9.10
C LEU A 43 -4.21 -1.01 -10.58
N HIS A 44 -4.90 -0.35 -11.52
CA HIS A 44 -4.70 -0.56 -12.94
C HIS A 44 -4.53 0.74 -13.72
N SER A 45 -3.64 0.72 -14.68
CA SER A 45 -3.46 1.79 -15.67
C SER A 45 -3.85 1.29 -17.07
N ASP A 46 -4.90 1.85 -17.63
CA ASP A 46 -5.31 1.55 -19.03
C ASP A 46 -4.21 1.92 -20.04
N GLU A 47 -3.41 2.92 -19.75
CA GLU A 47 -2.39 3.42 -20.66
C GLU A 47 -1.20 2.47 -20.79
N THR A 48 -0.74 1.94 -19.67
CA THR A 48 0.43 1.05 -19.62
C THR A 48 0.06 -0.42 -19.64
N GLY A 49 -1.21 -0.76 -19.36
CA GLY A 49 -1.69 -2.11 -19.14
C GLY A 49 -1.17 -2.76 -17.86
N LEU A 50 -0.49 -2.01 -17.00
CA LEU A 50 0.05 -2.54 -15.75
C LEU A 50 -1.03 -2.64 -14.68
N THR A 51 -1.00 -3.74 -13.93
CA THR A 51 -1.89 -3.99 -12.79
C THR A 51 -1.08 -4.41 -11.58
N ALA A 52 -1.30 -3.76 -10.45
CA ALA A 52 -0.78 -4.19 -9.16
C ALA A 52 -1.91 -4.72 -8.28
N CYS A 53 -1.63 -5.79 -7.51
CA CYS A 53 -2.44 -6.19 -6.36
C CYS A 53 -1.76 -5.66 -5.10
N VAL A 54 -2.52 -4.97 -4.26
CA VAL A 54 -2.06 -4.60 -2.91
C VAL A 54 -2.46 -5.73 -1.98
N ASP A 55 -1.45 -6.32 -1.39
CA ASP A 55 -1.47 -7.58 -0.65
C ASP A 55 -1.92 -8.80 -1.51
N ALA A 56 -1.64 -9.97 -1.02
CA ALA A 56 -1.85 -11.22 -1.73
C ALA A 56 -2.28 -12.34 -0.76
N GLY A 57 -3.29 -12.05 0.08
CA GLY A 57 -3.76 -13.00 1.11
C GLY A 57 -4.50 -14.19 0.53
N ASP A 58 -5.25 -14.01 -0.56
CA ASP A 58 -6.01 -15.07 -1.21
C ASP A 58 -5.79 -15.05 -2.73
N ALA A 59 -5.12 -16.09 -3.24
CA ALA A 59 -4.80 -16.19 -4.66
C ALA A 59 -6.04 -16.41 -5.53
N ASP A 60 -7.03 -17.17 -5.06
CA ASP A 60 -8.22 -17.49 -5.83
C ASP A 60 -9.15 -16.27 -5.91
N ALA A 61 -9.33 -15.54 -4.82
CA ALA A 61 -10.07 -14.28 -4.82
C ALA A 61 -9.40 -13.24 -5.74
N THR A 62 -8.07 -13.13 -5.69
CA THR A 62 -7.32 -12.24 -6.59
C THR A 62 -7.52 -12.63 -8.07
N ARG A 63 -7.45 -13.92 -8.41
CA ARG A 63 -7.72 -14.41 -9.76
C ARG A 63 -9.14 -14.10 -10.22
N ALA A 64 -10.12 -14.27 -9.33
CA ALA A 64 -11.51 -13.94 -9.62
C ALA A 64 -11.68 -12.44 -9.95
N ALA A 65 -11.08 -11.56 -9.15
CA ALA A 65 -11.10 -10.12 -9.38
C ALA A 65 -10.39 -9.72 -10.69
N LEU A 66 -9.27 -10.35 -11.03
CA LEU A 66 -8.59 -10.15 -12.31
C LEU A 66 -9.45 -10.62 -13.49
N ALA A 67 -10.15 -11.75 -13.35
CA ALA A 67 -11.06 -12.24 -14.37
C ALA A 67 -12.29 -11.33 -14.55
N GLU A 68 -12.83 -10.79 -13.45
CA GLU A 68 -13.96 -9.85 -13.48
C GLU A 68 -13.60 -8.55 -14.21
N THR A 69 -12.41 -8.01 -13.92
CA THR A 69 -11.93 -6.75 -14.54
C THR A 69 -11.35 -6.93 -15.92
N GLY A 70 -10.93 -8.15 -16.28
CA GLY A 70 -10.19 -8.43 -17.51
C GLY A 70 -8.73 -7.95 -17.46
N TRP A 71 -8.19 -7.64 -16.27
CA TRP A 71 -6.82 -7.15 -16.09
C TRP A 71 -5.82 -8.29 -15.92
N GLY A 72 -4.58 -8.07 -16.33
CA GLY A 72 -3.47 -9.01 -16.13
C GLY A 72 -2.55 -8.55 -15.03
N LEU A 73 -2.32 -9.37 -13.99
CA LEU A 73 -1.45 -9.04 -12.86
C LEU A 73 0.01 -8.90 -13.31
N THR A 74 0.65 -7.81 -12.94
CA THR A 74 2.07 -7.52 -13.26
C THR A 74 2.91 -7.25 -12.02
N HIS A 75 2.29 -6.72 -10.96
CA HIS A 75 2.97 -6.35 -9.71
C HIS A 75 2.15 -6.78 -8.51
N ILE A 76 2.84 -6.99 -7.39
CA ILE A 76 2.23 -7.23 -6.06
C ILE A 76 2.95 -6.31 -5.07
N PHE A 77 2.20 -5.52 -4.33
CA PHE A 77 2.70 -4.62 -3.29
C PHE A 77 2.29 -5.18 -1.93
N ILE A 78 3.24 -5.65 -1.13
CA ILE A 78 2.99 -6.22 0.19
C ILE A 78 3.17 -5.16 1.26
N THR A 79 2.14 -4.97 2.08
CA THR A 79 2.16 -3.99 3.17
C THR A 79 2.90 -4.52 4.40
N HIS A 80 2.74 -5.80 4.73
CA HIS A 80 3.37 -6.46 5.86
C HIS A 80 3.32 -8.00 5.73
N HIS A 81 3.95 -8.70 6.68
CA HIS A 81 4.22 -10.15 6.54
C HIS A 81 3.10 -11.09 7.01
N HIS A 82 1.99 -10.63 7.56
CA HIS A 82 0.94 -11.52 8.06
C HIS A 82 0.39 -12.43 6.96
N ALA A 83 -0.02 -13.64 7.35
CA ALA A 83 -0.43 -14.68 6.42
C ALA A 83 -1.66 -14.28 5.59
N ASP A 84 -2.63 -13.62 6.21
CA ASP A 84 -3.83 -13.10 5.54
C ASP A 84 -3.54 -11.96 4.53
N HIS A 85 -2.30 -11.48 4.45
CA HIS A 85 -1.81 -10.55 3.42
C HIS A 85 -0.79 -11.18 2.47
N THR A 86 -0.30 -12.40 2.76
CA THR A 86 0.81 -13.02 2.01
C THR A 86 0.62 -14.47 1.61
N GLU A 87 -0.42 -15.18 2.09
CA GLU A 87 -0.60 -16.63 1.87
C GLU A 87 -0.67 -17.01 0.39
N GLY A 88 -1.29 -16.16 -0.45
CA GLY A 88 -1.37 -16.34 -1.90
C GLY A 88 -0.17 -15.84 -2.69
N LEU A 89 0.81 -15.19 -2.05
CA LEU A 89 1.90 -14.47 -2.73
C LEU A 89 2.74 -15.36 -3.65
N ALA A 90 3.20 -16.49 -3.17
CA ALA A 90 4.08 -17.39 -3.93
C ALA A 90 3.38 -17.94 -5.18
N ASP A 91 2.09 -18.28 -5.04
CA ASP A 91 1.25 -18.78 -6.13
C ASP A 91 1.01 -17.69 -7.19
N LEU A 92 0.57 -16.49 -6.78
CA LEU A 92 0.35 -15.38 -7.71
C LEU A 92 1.63 -14.94 -8.40
N LYS A 93 2.74 -14.81 -7.65
CA LYS A 93 4.06 -14.47 -8.23
C LYS A 93 4.43 -15.45 -9.32
N THR A 94 4.29 -16.75 -9.06
CA THR A 94 4.66 -17.80 -10.03
C THR A 94 3.71 -17.82 -11.22
N ALA A 95 2.40 -17.74 -10.98
CA ALA A 95 1.39 -17.86 -12.02
C ALA A 95 1.43 -16.70 -13.03
N TYR A 96 1.72 -15.49 -12.57
CA TYR A 96 1.71 -14.27 -13.39
C TYR A 96 3.11 -13.74 -13.71
N ASN A 97 4.17 -14.32 -13.16
CA ASN A 97 5.52 -13.77 -13.23
C ASN A 97 5.56 -12.31 -12.72
N ALA A 98 4.79 -12.04 -11.66
CA ALA A 98 4.62 -10.70 -11.13
C ALA A 98 5.86 -10.22 -10.36
N THR A 99 6.19 -8.94 -10.52
CA THR A 99 7.21 -8.26 -9.70
C THR A 99 6.66 -7.97 -8.32
N VAL A 100 7.35 -8.39 -7.27
CA VAL A 100 6.90 -8.25 -5.88
C VAL A 100 7.71 -7.20 -5.14
N LEU A 101 7.01 -6.22 -4.57
CA LEU A 101 7.57 -5.19 -3.69
C LEU A 101 7.03 -5.43 -2.28
N GLY A 102 7.89 -5.33 -1.26
CA GLY A 102 7.49 -5.54 0.13
C GLY A 102 8.43 -4.86 1.12
N PRO A 103 8.13 -4.92 2.43
CA PRO A 103 8.92 -4.24 3.44
C PRO A 103 10.33 -4.83 3.61
N LYS A 104 11.26 -3.97 4.02
CA LYS A 104 12.62 -4.37 4.47
C LYS A 104 12.53 -5.07 5.82
N ILE A 105 12.31 -6.37 5.79
CA ILE A 105 12.30 -7.21 6.99
C ILE A 105 12.83 -8.61 6.65
N ASP A 106 13.44 -9.28 7.63
CA ASP A 106 13.74 -10.70 7.54
C ASP A 106 12.52 -11.51 8.04
N SER A 107 11.67 -11.90 7.11
CA SER A 107 10.46 -12.69 7.34
C SER A 107 10.43 -13.92 6.43
N ALA A 108 9.52 -14.84 6.73
CA ALA A 108 9.37 -16.08 5.94
C ALA A 108 9.06 -15.84 4.45
N VAL A 109 8.49 -14.67 4.12
CA VAL A 109 8.08 -14.30 2.76
C VAL A 109 9.02 -13.31 2.08
N SER A 110 9.99 -12.75 2.80
CA SER A 110 10.89 -11.71 2.27
C SER A 110 11.76 -12.19 1.11
N ASN A 111 12.03 -13.49 1.01
CA ASN A 111 12.73 -14.11 -0.11
C ASN A 111 11.92 -14.11 -1.42
N LEU A 112 10.62 -13.80 -1.36
CA LEU A 112 9.76 -13.64 -2.53
C LEU A 112 9.76 -12.20 -3.06
N TYR A 113 10.30 -11.23 -2.31
CA TYR A 113 10.33 -9.83 -2.73
C TYR A 113 11.47 -9.59 -3.73
N ASP A 114 11.13 -9.02 -4.89
CA ASP A 114 12.11 -8.56 -5.87
C ASP A 114 12.69 -7.20 -5.47
N MET A 115 11.90 -6.40 -4.71
CA MET A 115 12.34 -5.13 -4.15
C MET A 115 11.89 -5.01 -2.69
N GLN A 116 12.83 -4.68 -1.81
CA GLN A 116 12.55 -4.42 -0.40
C GLN A 116 12.61 -2.91 -0.12
N LEU A 117 11.56 -2.38 0.52
CA LEU A 117 11.31 -0.95 0.69
C LEU A 117 11.20 -0.57 2.17
N GLY A 118 11.71 0.60 2.53
CA GLY A 118 11.64 1.18 3.87
C GLY A 118 11.19 2.63 3.84
N ASP A 119 11.21 3.28 5.01
CA ASP A 119 10.74 4.67 5.15
C ASP A 119 11.48 5.64 4.25
N GLY A 120 10.75 6.46 3.49
CA GLY A 120 11.30 7.44 2.56
C GLY A 120 11.80 6.87 1.24
N ASP A 121 11.78 5.54 1.05
CA ASP A 121 12.01 4.95 -0.26
C ASP A 121 10.84 5.31 -1.19
N HIS A 122 11.05 5.15 -2.49
CA HIS A 122 10.01 5.33 -3.49
C HIS A 122 10.27 4.41 -4.68
N PHE A 123 9.22 4.17 -5.47
CA PHE A 123 9.31 3.45 -6.73
C PHE A 123 8.35 4.05 -7.75
N GLU A 124 8.50 3.65 -8.99
CA GLU A 124 7.58 4.02 -10.06
C GLU A 124 6.73 2.82 -10.47
N PHE A 125 5.41 3.05 -10.57
CA PHE A 125 4.46 2.11 -11.12
C PHE A 125 3.53 2.83 -12.10
N ALA A 126 3.40 2.31 -13.31
CA ALA A 126 2.52 2.88 -14.35
C ALA A 126 2.75 4.39 -14.62
N GLY A 127 4.02 4.85 -14.54
CA GLY A 127 4.38 6.27 -14.71
C GLY A 127 4.02 7.15 -13.51
N ARG A 128 3.68 6.55 -12.36
CA ARG A 128 3.35 7.22 -11.10
C ARG A 128 4.41 6.96 -10.07
N ARG A 129 4.73 7.98 -9.29
CA ARG A 129 5.58 7.83 -8.13
C ARG A 129 4.75 7.36 -6.93
N PHE A 130 5.23 6.30 -6.29
CA PHE A 130 4.76 5.84 -5.00
C PHE A 130 5.83 6.09 -3.94
N ASP A 131 5.51 6.88 -2.93
CA ASP A 131 6.35 7.07 -1.75
C ASP A 131 6.00 6.01 -0.70
N VAL A 132 7.00 5.51 0.02
CA VAL A 132 6.86 4.48 1.03
C VAL A 132 6.94 5.09 2.43
N LEU A 133 5.93 4.85 3.23
CA LEU A 133 5.83 5.29 4.62
C LEU A 133 5.86 4.07 5.53
N THR A 134 6.84 3.94 6.43
CA THR A 134 6.75 2.93 7.49
C THR A 134 5.77 3.39 8.56
N THR A 135 4.88 2.49 8.96
CA THR A 135 3.82 2.74 9.96
C THR A 135 3.77 1.59 10.97
N PRO A 136 4.84 1.41 11.78
CA PRO A 136 4.89 0.32 12.74
C PRO A 136 3.82 0.46 13.81
N GLY A 137 3.37 -0.66 14.36
CA GLY A 137 2.34 -0.73 15.39
C GLY A 137 1.57 -2.03 15.31
N HIS A 138 0.86 -2.28 14.22
CA HIS A 138 0.22 -3.57 13.94
C HIS A 138 1.29 -4.66 13.81
N THR A 139 2.24 -4.48 12.89
CA THR A 139 3.52 -5.18 12.81
C THR A 139 4.65 -4.15 12.84
N LEU A 140 5.90 -4.61 13.02
CA LEU A 140 7.07 -3.72 12.97
C LEU A 140 7.51 -3.40 11.55
N ASP A 141 7.18 -4.26 10.59
CA ASP A 141 7.53 -4.12 9.17
C ASP A 141 6.48 -3.37 8.33
N MET A 142 5.37 -2.96 8.91
CA MET A 142 4.29 -2.30 8.19
C MET A 142 4.78 -1.12 7.36
N ILE A 143 4.46 -1.16 6.04
CA ILE A 143 4.65 -0.06 5.11
C ILE A 143 3.35 0.31 4.41
N ASN A 144 3.21 1.57 4.05
CA ASN A 144 2.10 2.09 3.26
C ASN A 144 2.64 2.64 1.94
N PHE A 145 1.82 2.60 0.90
CA PHE A 145 2.15 3.07 -0.44
C PHE A 145 1.32 4.30 -0.78
N TYR A 146 1.97 5.45 -0.91
CA TYR A 146 1.32 6.73 -1.18
C TYR A 146 1.65 7.25 -2.57
N SER A 147 0.63 7.50 -3.39
CA SER A 147 0.72 8.21 -4.66
C SER A 147 0.09 9.60 -4.53
N ALA A 148 0.91 10.63 -4.52
CA ALA A 148 0.44 12.01 -4.46
C ALA A 148 -0.30 12.43 -5.75
N ASP A 149 0.09 11.89 -6.89
CA ASP A 149 -0.53 12.18 -8.19
C ASP A 149 -1.97 11.65 -8.27
N ASP A 150 -2.24 10.52 -7.62
CA ASP A 150 -3.55 9.88 -7.57
C ASP A 150 -4.32 10.21 -6.28
N GLN A 151 -3.71 10.94 -5.34
CA GLN A 151 -4.26 11.22 -4.00
C GLN A 151 -4.67 9.93 -3.26
N LEU A 152 -3.89 8.87 -3.45
CA LEU A 152 -4.20 7.51 -3.01
C LEU A 152 -3.17 7.04 -2.00
N ILE A 153 -3.64 6.41 -0.91
CA ILE A 153 -2.78 5.67 0.02
C ILE A 153 -3.34 4.28 0.31
N CYS A 154 -2.47 3.27 0.24
CA CYS A 154 -2.77 1.92 0.66
C CYS A 154 -2.20 1.71 2.06
N THR A 155 -3.07 1.64 3.07
CA THR A 155 -2.70 1.69 4.49
C THR A 155 -2.52 0.33 5.14
N GLY A 156 -2.85 -0.77 4.44
CA GLY A 156 -2.86 -2.10 5.06
C GLY A 156 -3.59 -2.06 6.40
N ASP A 157 -3.01 -2.68 7.42
CA ASP A 157 -3.58 -2.77 8.75
C ASP A 157 -3.19 -1.61 9.70
N THR A 158 -2.66 -0.50 9.16
CA THR A 158 -2.42 0.70 9.97
C THR A 158 -3.71 1.46 10.24
N LEU A 159 -4.51 1.72 9.21
CA LEU A 159 -5.71 2.56 9.31
C LEU A 159 -6.88 1.92 8.56
N PHE A 160 -8.01 1.81 9.23
CA PHE A 160 -9.30 1.40 8.68
C PHE A 160 -10.30 2.56 8.69
N VAL A 161 -11.46 2.38 8.06
CA VAL A 161 -12.52 3.41 7.98
C VAL A 161 -12.93 3.95 9.36
N LEU A 162 -12.98 3.11 10.39
CA LEU A 162 -13.44 3.48 11.74
C LEU A 162 -12.46 3.01 12.85
N GLY A 163 -11.19 2.84 12.54
CA GLY A 163 -10.22 2.37 13.52
C GLY A 163 -8.86 2.08 12.92
N CYS A 164 -8.09 1.30 13.63
CA CYS A 164 -6.77 0.83 13.23
C CYS A 164 -6.63 -0.67 13.50
N GLY A 165 -5.60 -1.29 12.90
CA GLY A 165 -5.26 -2.67 13.18
C GLY A 165 -4.93 -2.92 14.65
N ARG A 166 -5.07 -4.17 15.09
CA ARG A 166 -4.62 -4.58 16.43
C ARG A 166 -3.11 -4.43 16.54
N ILE A 167 -2.63 -4.14 17.74
CA ILE A 167 -1.20 -4.03 18.02
C ILE A 167 -0.69 -5.42 18.39
N PHE A 168 0.00 -6.10 17.45
CA PHE A 168 0.55 -7.43 17.69
C PHE A 168 2.03 -7.37 18.08
N GLU A 169 2.82 -6.52 17.43
CA GLU A 169 4.28 -6.48 17.58
C GLU A 169 4.78 -5.16 18.15
N GLY A 170 4.12 -4.06 17.81
CA GLY A 170 4.47 -2.73 18.32
C GLY A 170 3.79 -2.41 19.64
N ASP A 171 3.67 -1.13 19.90
CA ASP A 171 2.95 -0.58 21.04
C ASP A 171 2.03 0.58 20.64
N ALA A 172 1.24 1.07 21.61
CA ALA A 172 0.28 2.14 21.37
C ALA A 172 0.94 3.46 20.95
N ALA A 173 2.16 3.75 21.41
CA ALA A 173 2.89 4.95 21.05
C ALA A 173 3.38 4.88 19.58
N MET A 174 3.86 3.71 19.16
CA MET A 174 4.23 3.46 17.76
C MET A 174 3.02 3.59 16.82
N MET A 175 1.90 2.93 17.18
CA MET A 175 0.67 3.02 16.37
C MET A 175 0.18 4.47 16.29
N TRP A 176 0.19 5.21 17.40
CA TRP A 176 -0.21 6.60 17.39
C TRP A 176 0.67 7.47 16.49
N ALA A 177 2.00 7.32 16.58
CA ALA A 177 2.94 8.03 15.72
C ALA A 177 2.73 7.69 14.22
N SER A 178 2.40 6.44 13.92
CA SER A 178 2.05 5.99 12.57
C SER A 178 0.77 6.65 12.07
N LEU A 179 -0.27 6.73 12.88
CA LEU A 179 -1.50 7.44 12.55
C LEU A 179 -1.28 8.95 12.37
N GLU A 180 -0.45 9.59 13.22
CA GLU A 180 -0.08 11.00 13.05
C GLU A 180 0.66 11.25 11.72
N LYS A 181 1.51 10.29 11.27
CA LYS A 181 2.18 10.35 9.98
C LYS A 181 1.16 10.34 8.82
N LEU A 182 0.13 9.48 8.90
CA LEU A 182 -0.95 9.45 7.90
C LEU A 182 -1.83 10.72 7.94
N MET A 183 -2.15 11.22 9.11
CA MET A 183 -2.92 12.46 9.28
C MET A 183 -2.20 13.72 8.75
N ALA A 184 -0.89 13.64 8.51
CA ALA A 184 -0.13 14.74 7.93
C ALA A 184 -0.22 14.81 6.39
N LEU A 185 -0.79 13.79 5.74
CA LEU A 185 -1.05 13.78 4.30
C LEU A 185 -2.15 14.81 3.95
N PRO A 186 -2.25 15.21 2.67
CA PRO A 186 -3.32 16.11 2.21
C PRO A 186 -4.72 15.58 2.56
N ASP A 187 -5.65 16.49 2.90
CA ASP A 187 -7.01 16.14 3.34
C ASP A 187 -7.86 15.44 2.25
N ASP A 188 -7.44 15.53 0.99
CA ASP A 188 -8.08 14.91 -0.19
C ASP A 188 -7.47 13.54 -0.56
N THR A 189 -6.57 13.00 0.29
CA THR A 189 -6.03 11.64 0.14
C THR A 189 -7.12 10.60 0.48
N ILE A 190 -7.28 9.61 -0.40
CA ILE A 190 -8.25 8.50 -0.28
C ILE A 190 -7.52 7.19 -0.06
#